data_ea6f15039bcf156ca15fd9e1cce197b6
#
_entry.id   ea6f15039bcf156ca15fd9e1cce197b6
#
_cell.length_a   1.000
_cell.length_b   1.000
_cell.length_c   1.000
_cell.angle_alpha   90.00
_cell.angle_beta   90.00
_cell.angle_gamma   90.00
#
_symmetry.space_group_name_H-M   'P 1'
#
loop_
_entity.id
_entity.type
_entity.pdbx_description
1 polymer ?
#
loop_
_entity_poly.entity_id
_entity_poly.type
_entity_poly.pdbx_seq_one_letter_code
_entity_poly.pdbx_strand_id
1 'polypeptide(L)'
;AIFIPFMTRELRMGGQALYYGMNALSHNVIMADRKKLKSANGLYLGSTGSGKSFAAKRELINVFLATNDRIIVVDPMGEYAPLVQRLGGQVIDIAPDSPHHISPMDLQMNANDDESPLSMKADFLLSLCELIVGGREGLQPIEKTVIDRCVRLVYREMALGLETAKTPLLQDLYEELLKQPEPEARRVATALELYCTGSLNLFNHPTNVNLNSRVVCIVLK
;
A
#
# COMPACT_ATOMS: atom_id res chain seq x y z
N ALA A 1 -5.99 22.91 27.52
CA ALA A 1 -5.05 23.26 26.44
C ALA A 1 -3.66 22.76 26.84
N ILE A 2 -3.09 21.82 26.11
CA ILE A 2 -1.70 21.38 26.33
C ILE A 2 -0.82 22.39 25.59
N PHE A 3 -0.16 23.27 26.34
CA PHE A 3 0.92 24.09 25.80
C PHE A 3 2.15 23.18 25.65
N ILE A 4 2.51 22.83 24.44
CA ILE A 4 3.81 22.24 24.15
C ILE A 4 4.75 23.43 23.93
N PRO A 5 5.68 23.73 24.84
CA PRO A 5 6.66 24.77 24.62
C PRO A 5 7.63 24.30 23.53
N PHE A 6 7.51 24.85 22.33
CA PHE A 6 8.54 24.68 21.31
C PHE A 6 9.78 25.45 21.76
N MET A 7 10.71 24.76 22.41
CA MET A 7 11.94 25.35 22.96
C MET A 7 13.01 25.61 21.89
N THR A 8 12.84 25.05 20.68
CA THR A 8 13.83 25.16 19.61
C THR A 8 13.46 26.29 18.65
N ARG A 9 14.25 27.36 18.65
CA ARG A 9 14.10 28.50 17.71
C ARG A 9 14.69 28.22 16.34
N GLU A 10 15.52 27.20 16.20
CA GLU A 10 16.18 26.79 14.99
C GLU A 10 16.08 25.29 14.79
N LEU A 11 15.70 24.86 13.60
CA LEU A 11 15.79 23.48 13.18
C LEU A 11 16.56 23.45 11.85
N ARG A 12 17.87 23.20 11.96
CA ARG A 12 18.76 23.09 10.82
C ARG A 12 19.55 21.81 10.89
N MET A 13 19.03 20.78 10.23
CA MET A 13 19.72 19.49 10.10
C MET A 13 20.63 19.53 8.86
N GLY A 14 21.74 18.80 8.92
CA GLY A 14 22.65 18.61 7.78
C GLY A 14 22.30 17.38 6.94
N GLY A 15 23.06 17.13 5.89
CA GLY A 15 22.90 15.98 5.01
C GLY A 15 21.76 16.16 3.98
N GLN A 16 20.86 15.19 3.89
CA GLN A 16 19.70 15.22 2.97
C GLN A 16 18.49 15.96 3.55
N ALA A 17 18.73 16.99 4.37
CA ALA A 17 17.65 17.77 4.96
C ALA A 17 16.89 18.57 3.90
N LEU A 18 15.58 18.48 3.95
CA LEU A 18 14.66 19.20 3.06
C LEU A 18 14.25 20.54 3.67
N TYR A 19 14.02 21.52 2.82
CA TYR A 19 13.51 22.84 3.22
C TYR A 19 12.01 22.79 3.49
N TYR A 20 11.61 23.13 4.71
CA TYR A 20 10.21 23.16 5.15
C TYR A 20 9.62 24.56 5.21
N GLY A 21 10.45 25.59 5.36
CA GLY A 21 10.00 26.97 5.45
C GLY A 21 10.92 27.82 6.28
N MET A 22 10.36 28.94 6.76
CA MET A 22 11.01 29.86 7.70
C MET A 22 10.22 29.90 9.00
N ASN A 23 10.93 29.98 10.12
CA ASN A 23 10.30 30.18 11.41
C ASN A 23 9.61 31.57 11.45
N ALA A 24 8.35 31.61 11.86
CA ALA A 24 7.57 32.84 11.84
C ALA A 24 8.08 33.95 12.78
N LEU A 25 8.79 33.57 13.84
CA LEU A 25 9.30 34.51 14.85
C LEU A 25 10.76 34.88 14.62
N SER A 26 11.62 33.88 14.36
CA SER A 26 13.07 34.13 14.23
C SER A 26 13.50 34.34 12.79
N HIS A 27 12.64 34.10 11.81
CA HIS A 27 12.92 34.11 10.36
C HIS A 27 14.06 33.17 9.94
N ASN A 28 14.44 32.23 10.80
CA ASN A 28 15.44 31.23 10.49
C ASN A 28 14.87 30.13 9.58
N VAL A 29 15.72 29.62 8.70
CA VAL A 29 15.38 28.53 7.79
C VAL A 29 15.14 27.24 8.56
N ILE A 30 14.04 26.56 8.26
CA ILE A 30 13.72 25.24 8.79
C ILE A 30 14.15 24.20 7.77
N MET A 31 15.15 23.40 8.15
CA MET A 31 15.69 22.29 7.37
C MET A 31 15.62 21.03 8.22
N ALA A 32 14.96 19.99 7.74
CA ALA A 32 14.84 18.73 8.46
C ALA A 32 15.07 17.51 7.55
N ASP A 33 15.80 16.53 8.07
CA ASP A 33 15.90 15.20 7.51
C ASP A 33 14.97 14.29 8.31
N ARG A 34 13.79 13.98 7.76
CA ARG A 34 12.76 13.20 8.48
C ARG A 34 13.23 11.78 8.79
N LYS A 35 14.14 11.21 8.02
CA LYS A 35 14.70 9.87 8.25
C LYS A 35 15.54 9.81 9.52
N LYS A 36 16.08 10.95 9.97
CA LYS A 36 16.86 11.06 11.22
C LYS A 36 16.00 11.39 12.43
N LEU A 37 14.71 11.64 12.25
CA LEU A 37 13.79 11.84 13.37
C LEU A 37 13.42 10.50 14.00
N LYS A 38 13.05 10.53 15.30
CA LYS A 38 12.53 9.34 16.01
C LYS A 38 11.33 8.70 15.30
N SER A 39 10.52 9.51 14.62
CA SER A 39 9.45 9.08 13.72
C SER A 39 9.51 9.94 12.47
N ALA A 40 9.52 9.30 11.30
CA ALA A 40 9.51 9.98 10.01
C ALA A 40 8.11 10.44 9.57
N ASN A 41 7.06 10.09 10.34
CA ASN A 41 5.69 10.44 10.02
C ASN A 41 5.46 11.95 10.10
N GLY A 42 4.65 12.49 9.20
CA GLY A 42 4.27 13.89 9.16
C GLY A 42 2.76 14.04 9.01
N LEU A 43 2.21 15.14 9.53
CA LEU A 43 0.81 15.46 9.47
C LEU A 43 0.62 16.90 9.02
N TYR A 44 -0.15 17.11 7.95
CA TYR A 44 -0.55 18.42 7.47
C TYR A 44 -1.97 18.75 7.94
N LEU A 45 -2.07 19.74 8.82
CA LEU A 45 -3.36 20.22 9.34
C LEU A 45 -3.65 21.63 8.82
N GLY A 46 -4.91 21.88 8.53
CA GLY A 46 -5.37 23.19 8.11
C GLY A 46 -6.81 23.15 7.57
N SER A 47 -7.47 24.27 7.51
CA SER A 47 -8.79 24.42 6.88
C SER A 47 -8.73 24.26 5.36
N THR A 48 -9.86 24.13 4.71
CA THR A 48 -9.94 24.12 3.24
C THR A 48 -9.36 25.43 2.69
N GLY A 49 -8.55 25.34 1.63
CA GLY A 49 -7.89 26.50 1.02
C GLY A 49 -6.62 26.99 1.74
N SER A 50 -6.23 26.40 2.89
CA SER A 50 -5.03 26.83 3.64
C SER A 50 -3.69 26.43 3.01
N GLY A 51 -3.69 25.73 1.88
CA GLY A 51 -2.47 25.31 1.19
C GLY A 51 -1.89 23.98 1.61
N LYS A 52 -2.66 23.11 2.31
CA LYS A 52 -2.20 21.75 2.72
C LYS A 52 -1.67 20.92 1.55
N SER A 53 -2.48 20.77 0.50
CA SER A 53 -2.09 19.99 -0.70
C SER A 53 -0.90 20.62 -1.41
N PHE A 54 -0.79 21.95 -1.41
CA PHE A 54 0.37 22.65 -1.97
C PHE A 54 1.66 22.34 -1.18
N ALA A 55 1.59 22.42 0.15
CA ALA A 55 2.73 22.11 1.02
C ALA A 55 3.19 20.66 0.85
N ALA A 56 2.26 19.70 0.78
CA ALA A 56 2.55 18.28 0.56
C ALA A 56 3.15 18.05 -0.84
N LYS A 57 2.61 18.67 -1.90
CA LYS A 57 3.17 18.60 -3.26
C LYS A 57 4.58 19.17 -3.33
N ARG A 58 4.83 20.29 -2.62
CA ARG A 58 6.17 20.88 -2.54
C ARG A 58 7.17 19.93 -1.85
N GLU A 59 6.76 19.28 -0.76
CA GLU A 59 7.61 18.28 -0.08
C GLU A 59 7.91 17.09 -1.02
N LEU A 60 6.91 16.59 -1.74
CA LEU A 60 7.06 15.50 -2.70
C LEU A 60 8.09 15.87 -3.78
N ILE A 61 8.00 17.09 -4.35
CA ILE A 61 8.96 17.60 -5.34
C ILE A 61 10.37 17.68 -4.72
N ASN A 62 10.50 18.20 -3.50
CA ASN A 62 11.79 18.30 -2.82
C ASN A 62 12.40 16.91 -2.57
N VAL A 63 11.61 15.92 -2.13
CA VAL A 63 12.07 14.53 -1.98
C VAL A 63 12.53 13.98 -3.34
N PHE A 64 11.73 14.18 -4.38
CA PHE A 64 12.08 13.73 -5.73
C PHE A 64 13.39 14.33 -6.24
N LEU A 65 13.66 15.60 -6.00
CA LEU A 65 14.87 16.29 -6.48
C LEU A 65 16.09 15.99 -5.61
N ALA A 66 15.92 15.88 -4.30
CA ALA A 66 17.03 15.80 -3.35
C ALA A 66 17.45 14.36 -2.96
N THR A 67 16.62 13.38 -3.23
CA THR A 67 16.86 11.98 -2.82
C THR A 67 16.62 11.03 -3.99
N ASN A 68 16.97 9.75 -3.82
CA ASN A 68 16.60 8.69 -4.74
C ASN A 68 15.44 7.82 -4.17
N ASP A 69 14.70 8.34 -3.22
CA ASP A 69 13.63 7.62 -2.58
C ASP A 69 12.49 7.31 -3.55
N ARG A 70 11.87 6.18 -3.33
CA ARG A 70 10.62 5.82 -3.96
C ARG A 70 9.47 6.57 -3.30
N ILE A 71 8.57 7.11 -4.11
CA ILE A 71 7.43 7.92 -3.65
C ILE A 71 6.15 7.23 -4.06
N ILE A 72 5.32 6.90 -3.07
CA ILE A 72 3.98 6.34 -3.30
C ILE A 72 2.97 7.33 -2.74
N VAL A 73 2.03 7.73 -3.59
CA VAL A 73 0.92 8.64 -3.24
C VAL A 73 -0.38 7.87 -3.33
N VAL A 74 -1.17 7.85 -2.27
CA VAL A 74 -2.56 7.38 -2.31
C VAL A 74 -3.45 8.62 -2.32
N ASP A 75 -4.16 8.83 -3.40
CA ASP A 75 -4.84 10.08 -3.73
C ASP A 75 -6.33 9.88 -4.03
N PRO A 76 -7.20 9.87 -3.02
CA PRO A 76 -8.63 9.69 -3.24
C PRO A 76 -9.29 10.80 -4.07
N MET A 77 -8.67 11.96 -4.16
CA MET A 77 -9.24 13.13 -4.86
C MET A 77 -8.65 13.34 -6.27
N GLY A 78 -7.60 12.60 -6.65
CA GLY A 78 -6.94 12.73 -7.95
C GLY A 78 -6.13 14.03 -8.15
N GLU A 79 -5.83 14.76 -7.07
CA GLU A 79 -5.13 16.05 -7.14
C GLU A 79 -3.64 15.95 -7.48
N TYR A 80 -3.02 14.78 -7.21
CA TYR A 80 -1.57 14.57 -7.40
C TYR A 80 -1.24 13.97 -8.76
N ALA A 81 -2.20 13.37 -9.44
CA ALA A 81 -1.99 12.69 -10.72
C ALA A 81 -1.26 13.59 -11.77
N PRO A 82 -1.64 14.86 -11.99
CA PRO A 82 -0.93 15.72 -12.95
C PRO A 82 0.52 15.99 -12.57
N LEU A 83 0.82 16.10 -11.27
CA LEU A 83 2.18 16.27 -10.78
C LEU A 83 3.03 15.04 -11.03
N VAL A 84 2.49 13.86 -10.66
CA VAL A 84 3.18 12.57 -10.82
C VAL A 84 3.49 12.29 -12.29
N GLN A 85 2.56 12.57 -13.20
CA GLN A 85 2.77 12.46 -14.65
C GLN A 85 3.92 13.36 -15.13
N ARG A 86 3.99 14.60 -14.65
CA ARG A 86 5.09 15.53 -15.00
C ARG A 86 6.45 15.07 -14.47
N LEU A 87 6.49 14.32 -13.38
CA LEU A 87 7.70 13.73 -12.83
C LEU A 87 8.07 12.39 -13.53
N GLY A 88 7.35 12.00 -14.57
CA GLY A 88 7.56 10.72 -15.28
C GLY A 88 7.14 9.50 -14.46
N GLY A 89 6.29 9.70 -13.46
CA GLY A 89 5.76 8.65 -12.61
C GLY A 89 4.55 7.93 -13.22
N GLN A 90 4.15 6.83 -12.57
CA GLN A 90 2.99 6.02 -12.95
C GLN A 90 1.75 6.49 -12.19
N VAL A 91 0.65 6.74 -12.89
CA VAL A 91 -0.68 6.96 -12.29
C VAL A 91 -1.51 5.70 -12.51
N ILE A 92 -2.09 5.20 -11.42
CA ILE A 92 -2.89 3.97 -11.39
C ILE A 92 -4.26 4.35 -10.85
N ASP A 93 -5.28 4.21 -11.67
CA ASP A 93 -6.66 4.40 -11.26
C ASP A 93 -7.22 3.07 -10.72
N ILE A 94 -7.71 3.06 -9.49
CA ILE A 94 -8.43 1.95 -8.87
C ILE A 94 -9.91 2.28 -8.87
N ALA A 95 -10.61 1.73 -9.85
CA ALA A 95 -12.04 1.89 -10.04
C ALA A 95 -12.61 0.64 -10.72
N PRO A 96 -13.91 0.33 -10.55
CA PRO A 96 -14.52 -0.86 -11.17
C PRO A 96 -14.33 -0.93 -12.69
N ASP A 97 -14.37 0.20 -13.38
CA ASP A 97 -14.22 0.30 -14.83
C ASP A 97 -12.81 0.67 -15.29
N SER A 98 -11.83 0.61 -14.38
CA SER A 98 -10.44 0.96 -14.70
C SER A 98 -9.78 -0.13 -15.55
N PRO A 99 -8.96 0.25 -16.54
CA PRO A 99 -8.11 -0.71 -17.26
C PRO A 99 -6.91 -1.16 -16.41
N HIS A 100 -6.68 -0.55 -15.24
CA HIS A 100 -5.56 -0.85 -14.36
C HIS A 100 -5.94 -1.92 -13.34
N HIS A 101 -5.13 -2.95 -13.24
CA HIS A 101 -5.32 -4.05 -12.31
C HIS A 101 -4.08 -4.27 -11.46
N ILE A 102 -4.31 -4.56 -10.19
CA ILE A 102 -3.28 -4.96 -9.23
C ILE A 102 -3.78 -6.24 -8.54
N SER A 103 -3.06 -7.34 -8.77
CA SER A 103 -3.38 -8.61 -8.12
C SER A 103 -2.84 -8.65 -6.69
N PRO A 104 -3.66 -8.93 -5.69
CA PRO A 104 -3.18 -9.19 -4.34
C PRO A 104 -2.39 -10.51 -4.25
N MET A 105 -2.49 -11.34 -5.28
CA MET A 105 -1.84 -12.65 -5.33
C MET A 105 -0.42 -12.60 -5.89
N ASP A 106 0.08 -11.48 -6.40
CA ASP A 106 1.44 -11.39 -6.93
C ASP A 106 2.48 -11.64 -5.84
N LEU A 107 3.44 -12.54 -6.11
CA LEU A 107 4.61 -12.75 -5.26
C LEU A 107 5.69 -11.72 -5.59
N GLN A 108 6.17 -11.01 -4.57
CA GLN A 108 7.37 -10.20 -4.69
C GLN A 108 8.57 -11.05 -4.25
N MET A 109 9.43 -11.40 -5.19
CA MET A 109 10.71 -12.06 -4.92
C MET A 109 11.74 -10.98 -4.59
N ASN A 110 11.83 -10.54 -3.33
CA ASN A 110 12.93 -9.70 -2.88
C ASN A 110 14.10 -10.60 -2.47
N ALA A 111 15.24 -10.44 -3.12
CA ALA A 111 16.42 -11.28 -2.88
C ALA A 111 17.11 -11.08 -1.51
N ASN A 112 16.62 -10.14 -0.69
CA ASN A 112 17.27 -9.70 0.55
C ASN A 112 16.45 -9.98 1.83
N ASP A 113 15.30 -10.67 1.74
CA ASP A 113 14.50 -10.95 2.93
C ASP A 113 14.85 -12.34 3.47
N ASP A 114 15.18 -12.42 4.77
CA ASP A 114 15.42 -13.68 5.50
C ASP A 114 14.15 -14.55 5.62
N GLU A 115 12.97 -13.98 5.32
CA GLU A 115 11.70 -14.68 5.36
C GLU A 115 11.29 -15.24 4.00
N SER A 116 10.63 -16.40 4.02
CA SER A 116 10.09 -17.01 2.81
C SER A 116 9.05 -16.11 2.16
N PRO A 117 9.16 -15.78 0.85
CA PRO A 117 8.18 -14.96 0.15
C PRO A 117 6.75 -15.48 0.26
N LEU A 118 6.60 -16.81 0.37
CA LEU A 118 5.30 -17.45 0.56
C LEU A 118 4.73 -17.19 1.96
N SER A 119 5.56 -17.16 3.00
CA SER A 119 5.09 -16.85 4.36
C SER A 119 4.59 -15.42 4.45
N MET A 120 5.36 -14.46 3.93
CA MET A 120 4.93 -13.04 3.85
C MET A 120 3.64 -12.89 3.05
N LYS A 121 3.47 -13.64 1.96
CA LYS A 121 2.25 -13.62 1.17
C LYS A 121 1.07 -14.22 1.93
N ALA A 122 1.27 -15.30 2.66
CA ALA A 122 0.24 -15.92 3.49
C ALA A 122 -0.26 -14.94 4.58
N ASP A 123 0.64 -14.26 5.27
CA ASP A 123 0.30 -13.23 6.28
C ASP A 123 -0.45 -12.04 5.66
N PHE A 124 -0.04 -11.60 4.48
CA PHE A 124 -0.74 -10.56 3.74
C PHE A 124 -2.16 -10.99 3.37
N LEU A 125 -2.33 -12.20 2.82
CA LEU A 125 -3.65 -12.72 2.43
C LEU A 125 -4.55 -13.00 3.63
N LEU A 126 -3.99 -13.45 4.76
CA LEU A 126 -4.70 -13.54 6.02
C LEU A 126 -5.25 -12.18 6.45
N SER A 127 -4.40 -11.13 6.39
CA SER A 127 -4.81 -9.76 6.72
C SER A 127 -5.87 -9.23 5.76
N LEU A 128 -5.75 -9.52 4.47
CA LEU A 128 -6.74 -9.16 3.46
C LEU A 128 -8.09 -9.83 3.74
N CYS A 129 -8.09 -11.15 4.02
CA CYS A 129 -9.30 -11.89 4.39
C CYS A 129 -9.89 -11.37 5.70
N GLU A 130 -9.07 -10.96 6.67
CA GLU A 130 -9.54 -10.37 7.92
C GLU A 130 -10.29 -9.04 7.68
N LEU A 131 -9.82 -8.21 6.78
CA LEU A 131 -10.53 -6.98 6.37
C LEU A 131 -11.87 -7.27 5.68
N ILE A 132 -11.95 -8.34 4.88
CA ILE A 132 -13.15 -8.67 4.11
C ILE A 132 -14.18 -9.41 4.97
N VAL A 133 -13.75 -10.38 5.79
CA VAL A 133 -14.61 -11.35 6.48
C VAL A 133 -14.73 -11.05 7.96
N GLY A 134 -13.66 -10.58 8.59
CA GLY A 134 -13.50 -10.58 10.04
C GLY A 134 -14.41 -9.60 10.80
N GLY A 135 -14.89 -8.54 10.16
CA GLY A 135 -15.74 -7.54 10.82
C GLY A 135 -15.06 -6.92 12.06
N ARG A 136 -15.81 -6.79 13.18
CA ARG A 136 -15.26 -6.23 14.43
C ARG A 136 -14.47 -7.24 15.27
N GLU A 137 -14.73 -8.52 15.08
CA GLU A 137 -14.16 -9.59 15.91
C GLU A 137 -12.92 -10.24 15.28
N GLY A 138 -12.60 -9.89 14.04
CA GLY A 138 -11.53 -10.50 13.26
C GLY A 138 -11.89 -11.91 12.78
N LEU A 139 -10.92 -12.60 12.17
CA LEU A 139 -11.06 -13.98 11.72
C LEU A 139 -10.98 -14.94 12.91
N GLN A 140 -11.86 -15.95 12.93
CA GLN A 140 -11.83 -17.04 13.89
C GLN A 140 -10.59 -17.93 13.66
N PRO A 141 -10.07 -18.61 14.69
CA PRO A 141 -8.88 -19.46 14.55
C PRO A 141 -8.99 -20.53 13.47
N ILE A 142 -10.17 -21.13 13.30
CA ILE A 142 -10.43 -22.12 12.24
C ILE A 142 -10.35 -21.48 10.87
N GLU A 143 -10.93 -20.29 10.68
CA GLU A 143 -10.85 -19.53 9.42
C GLU A 143 -9.41 -19.21 9.04
N LYS A 144 -8.58 -18.76 10.01
CA LYS A 144 -7.15 -18.49 9.78
C LYS A 144 -6.42 -19.75 9.32
N THR A 145 -6.67 -20.89 9.95
CA THR A 145 -6.06 -22.18 9.60
C THR A 145 -6.45 -22.63 8.19
N VAL A 146 -7.72 -22.48 7.83
CA VAL A 146 -8.22 -22.89 6.52
C VAL A 146 -7.67 -21.98 5.43
N ILE A 147 -7.63 -20.67 5.65
CA ILE A 147 -7.04 -19.70 4.70
C ILE A 147 -5.56 -20.00 4.48
N ASP A 148 -4.75 -20.17 5.54
CA ASP A 148 -3.33 -20.50 5.41
C ASP A 148 -3.11 -21.79 4.61
N ARG A 149 -3.89 -22.83 4.88
CA ARG A 149 -3.86 -24.09 4.14
C ARG A 149 -4.15 -23.87 2.65
N CYS A 150 -5.22 -23.16 2.31
CA CYS A 150 -5.60 -22.90 0.93
C CYS A 150 -4.56 -22.04 0.20
N VAL A 151 -3.98 -21.05 0.85
CA VAL A 151 -2.89 -20.25 0.28
C VAL A 151 -1.71 -21.15 -0.09
N ARG A 152 -1.27 -22.04 0.80
CA ARG A 152 -0.17 -22.99 0.50
C ARG A 152 -0.50 -23.93 -0.66
N LEU A 153 -1.75 -24.37 -0.77
CA LEU A 153 -2.19 -25.23 -1.87
C LEU A 153 -2.16 -24.51 -3.20
N VAL A 154 -2.66 -23.28 -3.26
CA VAL A 154 -2.71 -22.45 -4.47
C VAL A 154 -1.31 -22.11 -4.98
N TYR A 155 -0.35 -21.86 -4.08
CA TYR A 155 1.04 -21.55 -4.46
C TYR A 155 1.94 -22.79 -4.57
N ARG A 156 1.41 -24.01 -4.43
CA ARG A 156 2.19 -25.24 -4.38
C ARG A 156 3.10 -25.43 -5.60
N GLU A 157 2.58 -25.19 -6.80
CA GLU A 157 3.36 -25.35 -8.04
C GLU A 157 4.51 -24.35 -8.12
N MET A 158 4.27 -23.10 -7.72
CA MET A 158 5.31 -22.08 -7.65
C MET A 158 6.37 -22.41 -6.59
N ALA A 159 5.95 -22.91 -5.42
CA ALA A 159 6.86 -23.32 -4.35
C ALA A 159 7.74 -24.49 -4.76
N LEU A 160 7.27 -25.36 -5.65
CA LEU A 160 8.04 -26.48 -6.23
C LEU A 160 8.94 -26.04 -7.40
N GLY A 161 8.90 -24.77 -7.81
CA GLY A 161 9.72 -24.25 -8.90
C GLY A 161 9.36 -24.80 -10.28
N LEU A 162 8.11 -25.21 -10.50
CA LEU A 162 7.68 -25.73 -11.79
C LEU A 162 7.68 -24.63 -12.83
N GLU A 163 8.31 -24.85 -13.98
CA GLU A 163 8.38 -23.87 -15.09
C GLU A 163 7.00 -23.49 -15.66
N THR A 164 6.00 -24.34 -15.47
CA THR A 164 4.62 -24.12 -15.91
C THR A 164 3.77 -23.39 -14.88
N ALA A 165 4.29 -23.13 -13.68
CA ALA A 165 3.56 -22.49 -12.61
C ALA A 165 3.14 -21.07 -13.01
N LYS A 166 1.85 -20.80 -12.96
CA LYS A 166 1.29 -19.45 -13.16
C LYS A 166 1.08 -18.79 -11.83
N THR A 167 1.23 -17.47 -11.79
CA THR A 167 0.81 -16.68 -10.63
C THR A 167 -0.69 -16.87 -10.43
N PRO A 168 -1.12 -17.36 -9.25
CA PRO A 168 -2.52 -17.56 -8.99
C PRO A 168 -3.27 -16.22 -8.92
N LEU A 169 -4.58 -16.26 -9.14
CA LEU A 169 -5.50 -15.16 -8.96
C LEU A 169 -6.33 -15.34 -7.67
N LEU A 170 -7.04 -14.31 -7.28
CA LEU A 170 -7.95 -14.41 -6.12
C LEU A 170 -9.04 -15.47 -6.33
N GLN A 171 -9.44 -15.70 -7.57
CA GLN A 171 -10.33 -16.78 -7.98
C GLN A 171 -9.81 -18.17 -7.58
N ASP A 172 -8.50 -18.41 -7.74
CA ASP A 172 -7.91 -19.72 -7.39
C ASP A 172 -8.01 -19.99 -5.89
N LEU A 173 -7.80 -18.95 -5.06
CA LEU A 173 -7.99 -19.05 -3.62
C LEU A 173 -9.46 -19.30 -3.25
N TYR A 174 -10.39 -18.59 -3.90
CA TYR A 174 -11.82 -18.79 -3.72
C TYR A 174 -12.24 -20.23 -4.05
N GLU A 175 -11.82 -20.76 -5.18
CA GLU A 175 -12.12 -22.13 -5.61
C GLU A 175 -11.52 -23.18 -4.68
N GLU A 176 -10.31 -22.92 -4.16
CA GLU A 176 -9.66 -23.83 -3.21
C GLU A 176 -10.39 -23.85 -1.85
N LEU A 177 -10.87 -22.70 -1.40
CA LEU A 177 -11.71 -22.60 -0.19
C LEU A 177 -13.02 -23.36 -0.33
N LEU A 178 -13.66 -23.35 -1.49
CA LEU A 178 -14.89 -24.10 -1.76
C LEU A 178 -14.71 -25.63 -1.70
N LYS A 179 -13.48 -26.13 -1.94
CA LYS A 179 -13.16 -27.56 -1.87
C LYS A 179 -12.97 -28.06 -0.44
N GLN A 180 -12.82 -27.16 0.53
CA GLN A 180 -12.58 -27.53 1.92
C GLN A 180 -13.90 -28.00 2.59
N PRO A 181 -13.82 -29.01 3.48
CA PRO A 181 -15.01 -29.57 4.12
C PRO A 181 -15.58 -28.68 5.26
N GLU A 182 -14.76 -27.76 5.79
CA GLU A 182 -15.14 -26.92 6.93
C GLU A 182 -16.17 -25.84 6.52
N PRO A 183 -17.25 -25.65 7.31
CA PRO A 183 -18.24 -24.60 7.03
C PRO A 183 -17.65 -23.18 7.10
N GLU A 184 -16.60 -23.00 7.89
CA GLU A 184 -15.85 -21.74 7.99
C GLU A 184 -15.17 -21.37 6.67
N ALA A 185 -14.65 -22.37 5.94
CA ALA A 185 -14.09 -22.18 4.61
C ALA A 185 -15.12 -21.62 3.63
N ARG A 186 -16.35 -22.18 3.68
CA ARG A 186 -17.45 -21.72 2.84
C ARG A 186 -17.88 -20.30 3.19
N ARG A 187 -17.86 -19.93 4.47
CA ARG A 187 -18.13 -18.55 4.91
C ARG A 187 -17.12 -17.57 4.32
N VAL A 188 -15.82 -17.89 4.40
CA VAL A 188 -14.75 -17.09 3.83
C VAL A 188 -14.89 -16.98 2.31
N ALA A 189 -15.13 -18.12 1.64
CA ALA A 189 -15.35 -18.13 0.19
C ALA A 189 -16.52 -17.25 -0.21
N THR A 190 -17.68 -17.36 0.45
CA THR A 190 -18.85 -16.54 0.16
C THR A 190 -18.57 -15.03 0.29
N ALA A 191 -17.75 -14.63 1.25
CA ALA A 191 -17.37 -13.23 1.40
C ALA A 191 -16.38 -12.77 0.31
N LEU A 192 -15.51 -13.66 -0.17
CA LEU A 192 -14.59 -13.38 -1.28
C LEU A 192 -15.28 -13.37 -2.65
N GLU A 193 -16.44 -13.99 -2.80
CA GLU A 193 -17.19 -14.09 -4.07
C GLU A 193 -17.42 -12.71 -4.71
N LEU A 194 -17.72 -11.69 -3.90
CA LEU A 194 -17.90 -10.32 -4.35
C LEU A 194 -16.67 -9.77 -5.10
N TYR A 195 -15.47 -10.17 -4.68
CA TYR A 195 -14.19 -9.71 -5.23
C TYR A 195 -13.63 -10.62 -6.33
N CYS A 196 -14.19 -11.81 -6.50
CA CYS A 196 -13.76 -12.77 -7.52
C CYS A 196 -14.68 -12.74 -8.75
N THR A 197 -15.97 -13.00 -8.53
CA THR A 197 -16.98 -13.11 -9.59
C THR A 197 -18.04 -12.01 -9.52
N GLY A 198 -18.08 -11.26 -8.42
CA GLY A 198 -19.04 -10.19 -8.18
C GLY A 198 -18.63 -8.86 -8.80
N SER A 199 -19.33 -7.79 -8.39
CA SER A 199 -19.17 -6.44 -8.92
C SER A 199 -17.83 -5.75 -8.56
N LEU A 200 -17.08 -6.28 -7.61
CA LEU A 200 -15.78 -5.75 -7.18
C LEU A 200 -14.60 -6.64 -7.62
N ASN A 201 -14.71 -7.28 -8.78
CA ASN A 201 -13.70 -8.21 -9.29
C ASN A 201 -12.42 -7.55 -9.84
N LEU A 202 -12.23 -6.25 -9.62
CA LEU A 202 -11.07 -5.48 -10.13
C LEU A 202 -9.72 -6.03 -9.64
N PHE A 203 -9.71 -6.77 -8.53
CA PHE A 203 -8.51 -7.41 -7.97
C PHE A 203 -8.29 -8.86 -8.46
N ASN A 204 -9.23 -9.39 -9.25
CA ASN A 204 -9.17 -10.74 -9.78
C ASN A 204 -8.62 -10.79 -11.22
N HIS A 205 -7.62 -9.98 -11.50
CA HIS A 205 -6.92 -9.90 -12.77
C HIS A 205 -5.41 -9.89 -12.54
N PRO A 206 -4.60 -10.37 -13.50
CA PRO A 206 -3.16 -10.20 -13.43
C PRO A 206 -2.78 -8.72 -13.36
N THR A 207 -1.75 -8.39 -12.59
CA THR A 207 -1.23 -7.03 -12.53
C THR A 207 -0.71 -6.58 -13.89
N ASN A 208 -1.22 -5.46 -14.36
CA ASN A 208 -0.86 -4.86 -15.66
C ASN A 208 -0.24 -3.46 -15.54
N VAL A 209 0.12 -3.05 -14.33
CA VAL A 209 0.71 -1.74 -14.05
C VAL A 209 2.13 -1.89 -13.51
N ASN A 210 2.97 -0.88 -13.77
CA ASN A 210 4.35 -0.89 -13.29
C ASN A 210 4.43 -0.28 -11.88
N LEU A 211 4.40 -1.14 -10.86
CA LEU A 211 4.55 -0.73 -9.48
C LEU A 211 6.01 -0.34 -9.12
N ASN A 212 7.00 -0.66 -9.96
CA ASN A 212 8.41 -0.37 -9.71
C ASN A 212 8.85 1.04 -10.14
N SER A 213 7.94 1.85 -10.68
CA SER A 213 8.23 3.26 -10.95
C SER A 213 8.68 3.97 -9.68
N ARG A 214 9.63 4.90 -9.83
CA ARG A 214 10.13 5.71 -8.71
C ARG A 214 9.02 6.54 -8.05
N VAL A 215 8.07 7.02 -8.84
CA VAL A 215 6.90 7.76 -8.35
C VAL A 215 5.65 7.06 -8.85
N VAL A 216 4.80 6.65 -7.91
CA VAL A 216 3.52 5.99 -8.19
C VAL A 216 2.41 6.77 -7.48
N CYS A 217 1.34 7.08 -8.22
CA CYS A 217 0.13 7.67 -7.67
C CYS A 217 -1.03 6.68 -7.86
N ILE A 218 -1.65 6.28 -6.76
CA ILE A 218 -2.83 5.43 -6.73
C ILE A 218 -4.04 6.33 -6.49
N VAL A 219 -4.88 6.45 -7.49
CA VAL A 219 -6.13 7.23 -7.43
C VAL A 219 -7.28 6.27 -7.12
N LEU A 220 -8.02 6.56 -6.07
CA LEU A 220 -9.18 5.77 -5.64
C LEU A 220 -10.46 6.49 -6.12
N LYS A 221 -11.29 5.81 -6.93
CA LYS A 221 -12.53 6.36 -7.48
C LYS A 221 -13.73 5.49 -7.12
#